data_2e38109370a3bacced1b0dadc88c94db
#
_entry.id   2e38109370a3bacced1b0dadc88c94db
#
_cell.length_a   1.000
_cell.length_b   1.000
_cell.length_c   1.000
_cell.angle_alpha   90.00
_cell.angle_beta   90.00
_cell.angle_gamma   90.00
#
_symmetry.space_group_name_H-M   'P 1'
#
loop_
_entity.id
_entity.type
_entity.pdbx_description
1 polymer ?
#
loop_
_entity_poly.entity_id
_entity_poly.type
_entity_poly.pdbx_seq_one_letter_code
_entity_poly.pdbx_strand_id
1 'polypeptide(L)'
;MPDQTIRAHARRERSSMIIGMIGNLVMGCAGIIAGLLSNSTAVMLDGLFSVIGFTSALIGMRISQRLSRSPDKFRPFGYAAEESLFTTFRALTVLGLILFAVASAAMAIHAYLVHGEATELNIYPAIVYFIFIAVICLALWAVHYRNWVITGRRSDILRLEAKAAVFDGLLTGVAAAGLIGIHLLRDGALAPIAPIGDSIVVLVLCLAGVKHFWTDFMLGLGELAGATARPETIVRARRAARAVLRSMPGRLQDFTVMKTGRSYLICVYYNPLAPVSAAEVDALTERLNAAMRPVLDGAEAMVILSEQARDG
;
A
#
# COMPACT_ATOMS: atom_id res chain seq x y z
N MET A 1 -9.54 30.70 -15.72
CA MET A 1 -9.26 30.63 -14.27
C MET A 1 -9.29 29.22 -13.66
N PRO A 2 -10.11 28.23 -14.09
CA PRO A 2 -10.07 26.86 -13.51
C PRO A 2 -8.73 26.12 -13.70
N ASP A 3 -8.04 26.35 -14.81
CA ASP A 3 -6.78 25.65 -15.15
C ASP A 3 -5.60 26.03 -14.23
N GLN A 4 -5.53 27.25 -13.75
CA GLN A 4 -4.48 27.71 -12.84
C GLN A 4 -4.62 27.10 -11.44
N THR A 5 -5.84 26.91 -10.95
CA THR A 5 -6.09 26.27 -9.65
C THR A 5 -5.78 24.78 -9.68
N ILE A 6 -6.13 24.08 -10.77
CA ILE A 6 -5.81 22.64 -10.96
C ILE A 6 -4.30 22.44 -11.00
N ARG A 7 -3.56 23.27 -11.75
CA ARG A 7 -2.09 23.18 -11.82
C ARG A 7 -1.42 23.52 -10.49
N ALA A 8 -1.97 24.45 -9.71
CA ALA A 8 -1.47 24.79 -8.38
C ALA A 8 -1.67 23.63 -7.38
N HIS A 9 -2.81 22.95 -7.44
CA HIS A 9 -3.07 21.75 -6.62
C HIS A 9 -2.12 20.61 -6.97
N ALA A 10 -1.98 20.26 -8.24
CA ALA A 10 -1.05 19.21 -8.70
C ALA A 10 0.41 19.49 -8.32
N ARG A 11 0.85 20.76 -8.36
CA ARG A 11 2.18 21.15 -7.93
C ARG A 11 2.37 20.94 -6.42
N ARG A 12 1.38 21.25 -5.60
CA ARG A 12 1.41 21.06 -4.14
C ARG A 12 1.44 19.58 -3.77
N GLU A 13 0.63 18.75 -4.44
CA GLU A 13 0.65 17.30 -4.26
C GLU A 13 2.04 16.73 -4.56
N ARG A 14 2.60 17.08 -5.72
CA ARG A 14 3.95 16.64 -6.11
C ARG A 14 5.02 17.09 -5.12
N SER A 15 4.97 18.35 -4.68
CA SER A 15 5.92 18.87 -3.68
C SER A 15 5.80 18.12 -2.36
N SER A 16 4.57 17.84 -1.90
CA SER A 16 4.31 17.09 -0.68
C SER A 16 4.86 15.66 -0.75
N MET A 17 4.64 14.97 -1.86
CA MET A 17 5.18 13.61 -2.09
C MET A 17 6.73 13.61 -2.08
N ILE A 18 7.38 14.61 -2.68
CA ILE A 18 8.85 14.73 -2.66
C ILE A 18 9.35 14.97 -1.23
N ILE A 19 8.67 15.83 -0.46
CA ILE A 19 9.02 16.08 0.94
C ILE A 19 8.88 14.82 1.78
N GLY A 20 7.79 14.05 1.62
CA GLY A 20 7.60 12.76 2.27
C GLY A 20 8.69 11.75 1.90
N MET A 21 9.06 11.69 0.63
CA MET A 21 10.13 10.81 0.15
C MET A 21 11.50 11.17 0.75
N ILE A 22 11.85 12.46 0.81
CA ILE A 22 13.08 12.93 1.45
C ILE A 22 13.04 12.63 2.95
N GLY A 23 11.89 12.84 3.61
CA GLY A 23 11.68 12.49 5.01
C GLY A 23 11.96 11.01 5.27
N ASN A 24 11.39 10.11 4.47
CA ASN A 24 11.63 8.67 4.58
C ASN A 24 13.11 8.29 4.38
N LEU A 25 13.81 8.95 3.45
CA LEU A 25 15.25 8.72 3.26
C LEU A 25 16.06 9.14 4.49
N VAL A 26 15.76 10.31 5.03
CA VAL A 26 16.43 10.83 6.23
C VAL A 26 16.15 9.95 7.45
N MET A 27 14.89 9.55 7.65
CA MET A 27 14.49 8.63 8.73
C MET A 27 15.18 7.27 8.57
N GLY A 28 15.23 6.74 7.35
CA GLY A 28 15.89 5.47 7.06
C GLY A 28 17.39 5.49 7.37
N CYS A 29 18.10 6.50 6.89
CA CYS A 29 19.54 6.65 7.18
C CYS A 29 19.79 6.84 8.69
N ALA A 30 19.01 7.70 9.34
CA ALA A 30 19.14 7.94 10.77
C ALA A 30 18.85 6.66 11.60
N GLY A 31 17.83 5.88 11.20
CA GLY A 31 17.46 4.63 11.88
C GLY A 31 18.53 3.54 11.76
N ILE A 32 19.13 3.39 10.57
CA ILE A 32 20.23 2.44 10.38
C ILE A 32 21.44 2.84 11.24
N ILE A 33 21.84 4.13 11.18
CA ILE A 33 22.98 4.62 11.98
C ILE A 33 22.70 4.49 13.49
N ALA A 34 21.53 4.92 13.93
CA ALA A 34 21.15 4.82 15.35
C ALA A 34 21.02 3.37 15.80
N GLY A 35 20.48 2.48 14.97
CA GLY A 35 20.38 1.05 15.25
C GLY A 35 21.74 0.39 15.47
N LEU A 36 22.74 0.73 14.62
CA LEU A 36 24.10 0.26 14.76
C LEU A 36 24.78 0.83 16.02
N LEU A 37 24.58 2.11 16.31
CA LEU A 37 25.19 2.77 17.49
C LEU A 37 24.55 2.36 18.82
N SER A 38 23.27 1.99 18.79
CA SER A 38 22.53 1.55 19.98
C SER A 38 22.56 0.03 20.19
N ASN A 39 23.07 -0.74 19.23
CA ASN A 39 22.91 -2.20 19.16
C ASN A 39 21.43 -2.64 19.25
N SER A 40 20.50 -1.82 18.74
CA SER A 40 19.07 -2.09 18.79
C SER A 40 18.56 -2.56 17.44
N THR A 41 18.07 -3.79 17.38
CA THR A 41 17.41 -4.37 16.23
C THR A 41 16.07 -3.67 15.95
N ALA A 42 15.36 -3.24 16.99
CA ALA A 42 14.10 -2.50 16.86
C ALA A 42 14.31 -1.16 16.15
N VAL A 43 15.31 -0.39 16.54
CA VAL A 43 15.65 0.91 15.88
C VAL A 43 16.11 0.69 14.45
N MET A 44 16.94 -0.32 14.20
CA MET A 44 17.40 -0.65 12.86
C MET A 44 16.24 -1.08 11.95
N LEU A 45 15.30 -1.86 12.48
CA LEU A 45 14.11 -2.30 11.76
C LEU A 45 13.24 -1.10 11.34
N ASP A 46 13.01 -0.13 12.23
CA ASP A 46 12.27 1.10 11.95
C ASP A 46 12.93 1.90 10.81
N GLY A 47 14.27 2.02 10.83
CA GLY A 47 15.04 2.62 9.74
C GLY A 47 14.91 1.87 8.42
N LEU A 48 14.95 0.54 8.42
CA LEU A 48 14.78 -0.27 7.21
C LEU A 48 13.38 -0.15 6.63
N PHE A 49 12.32 -0.06 7.45
CA PHE A 49 10.97 0.24 6.99
C PHE A 49 10.89 1.59 6.27
N SER A 50 11.57 2.62 6.81
CA SER A 50 11.63 3.95 6.19
C SER A 50 12.37 3.92 4.84
N VAL A 51 13.45 3.14 4.68
CA VAL A 51 14.13 2.92 3.40
C VAL A 51 13.23 2.23 2.38
N ILE A 52 12.47 1.21 2.80
CA ILE A 52 11.47 0.57 1.94
C ILE A 52 10.37 1.58 1.55
N GLY A 53 9.94 2.44 2.46
CA GLY A 53 9.02 3.54 2.20
C GLY A 53 9.55 4.50 1.12
N PHE A 54 10.79 4.95 1.25
CA PHE A 54 11.46 5.80 0.26
C PHE A 54 11.54 5.14 -1.12
N THR A 55 12.06 3.92 -1.21
CA THR A 55 12.19 3.21 -2.49
C THR A 55 10.84 2.96 -3.13
N SER A 56 9.83 2.65 -2.32
CA SER A 56 8.45 2.48 -2.74
C SER A 56 7.85 3.77 -3.32
N ALA A 57 8.05 4.91 -2.67
CA ALA A 57 7.59 6.19 -3.16
C ALA A 57 8.26 6.57 -4.50
N LEU A 58 9.56 6.31 -4.62
CA LEU A 58 10.32 6.57 -5.86
C LEU A 58 9.82 5.71 -7.03
N ILE A 59 9.63 4.41 -6.82
CA ILE A 59 9.14 3.49 -7.86
C ILE A 59 7.67 3.80 -8.17
N GLY A 60 6.84 4.01 -7.15
CA GLY A 60 5.41 4.34 -7.31
C GLY A 60 5.20 5.61 -8.13
N MET A 61 6.05 6.63 -7.98
CA MET A 61 6.01 7.84 -8.79
C MET A 61 6.32 7.56 -10.28
N ARG A 62 7.28 6.68 -10.57
CA ARG A 62 7.60 6.26 -11.94
C ARG A 62 6.47 5.46 -12.58
N ILE A 63 5.86 4.54 -11.83
CA ILE A 63 4.72 3.75 -12.30
C ILE A 63 3.53 4.67 -12.57
N SER A 64 3.21 5.60 -11.67
CA SER A 64 2.10 6.55 -11.84
C SER A 64 2.22 7.37 -13.13
N GLN A 65 3.43 7.72 -13.56
CA GLN A 65 3.67 8.42 -14.83
C GLN A 65 3.42 7.52 -16.06
N ARG A 66 3.59 6.21 -15.93
CA ARG A 66 3.35 5.25 -17.02
C ARG A 66 1.88 4.86 -17.13
N LEU A 67 1.14 4.84 -16.03
CA LEU A 67 -0.27 4.49 -16.00
C LEU A 67 -1.16 5.42 -16.85
N SER A 68 -0.72 6.66 -17.11
CA SER A 68 -1.42 7.60 -18.00
C SER A 68 -1.16 7.36 -19.49
N ARG A 69 -0.31 6.38 -19.85
CA ARG A 69 -0.04 6.03 -21.25
C ARG A 69 -1.15 5.13 -21.77
N SER A 70 -1.55 5.37 -23.02
CA SER A 70 -2.48 4.49 -23.73
C SER A 70 -1.89 3.08 -23.89
N PRO A 71 -2.76 2.05 -23.96
CA PRO A 71 -2.35 0.71 -24.35
C PRO A 71 -1.50 0.71 -25.63
N ASP A 72 -0.52 -0.17 -25.72
CA ASP A 72 0.32 -0.35 -26.89
C ASP A 72 0.46 -1.85 -27.25
N LYS A 73 1.22 -2.15 -28.33
CA LYS A 73 1.40 -3.53 -28.81
C LYS A 73 2.08 -4.47 -27.80
N PHE A 74 2.82 -3.94 -26.82
CA PHE A 74 3.47 -4.73 -25.78
C PHE A 74 2.62 -4.82 -24.50
N ARG A 75 1.68 -3.90 -24.33
CA ARG A 75 0.78 -3.80 -23.16
C ARG A 75 -0.66 -3.56 -23.68
N PRO A 76 -1.31 -4.55 -24.28
CA PRO A 76 -2.62 -4.37 -24.92
C PRO A 76 -3.72 -3.98 -23.92
N PHE A 77 -3.58 -4.33 -22.63
CA PHE A 77 -4.47 -3.91 -21.54
C PHE A 77 -3.90 -2.74 -20.70
N GLY A 78 -2.92 -2.02 -21.23
CA GLY A 78 -2.27 -0.90 -20.55
C GLY A 78 -1.27 -1.33 -19.49
N TYR A 79 -0.92 -0.38 -18.63
CA TYR A 79 0.17 -0.52 -17.64
C TYR A 79 -0.31 -0.75 -16.20
N ALA A 80 -1.60 -0.96 -15.99
CA ALA A 80 -2.17 -1.08 -14.64
C ALA A 80 -1.59 -2.27 -13.84
N ALA A 81 -1.22 -3.37 -14.51
CA ALA A 81 -0.58 -4.52 -13.88
C ALA A 81 0.77 -4.19 -13.22
N GLU A 82 1.49 -3.15 -13.69
CA GLU A 82 2.75 -2.73 -13.06
C GLU A 82 2.54 -2.23 -11.62
N GLU A 83 1.38 -1.65 -11.34
CA GLU A 83 1.01 -1.21 -9.99
C GLU A 83 0.76 -2.41 -9.06
N SER A 84 -0.02 -3.41 -9.50
CA SER A 84 -0.24 -4.65 -8.71
C SER A 84 1.06 -5.41 -8.49
N LEU A 85 1.91 -5.51 -9.52
CA LEU A 85 3.21 -6.15 -9.43
C LEU A 85 4.09 -5.46 -8.37
N PHE A 86 4.17 -4.14 -8.44
CA PHE A 86 4.96 -3.35 -7.50
C PHE A 86 4.46 -3.49 -6.05
N THR A 87 3.14 -3.38 -5.82
CA THR A 87 2.57 -3.49 -4.47
C THR A 87 2.77 -4.89 -3.88
N THR A 88 2.67 -5.93 -4.71
CA THR A 88 2.95 -7.32 -4.32
C THR A 88 4.41 -7.52 -3.91
N PHE A 89 5.36 -7.05 -4.74
CA PHE A 89 6.79 -7.15 -4.41
C PHE A 89 7.17 -6.32 -3.18
N ARG A 90 6.60 -5.13 -3.03
CA ARG A 90 6.79 -4.31 -1.82
C ARG A 90 6.33 -5.06 -0.57
N ALA A 91 5.12 -5.62 -0.59
CA ALA A 91 4.59 -6.38 0.53
C ALA A 91 5.46 -7.62 0.84
N LEU A 92 5.93 -8.33 -0.19
CA LEU A 92 6.84 -9.46 -0.04
C LEU A 92 8.19 -9.05 0.58
N THR A 93 8.75 -7.91 0.16
CA THR A 93 10.00 -7.38 0.73
C THR A 93 9.83 -7.08 2.22
N VAL A 94 8.72 -6.45 2.61
CA VAL A 94 8.42 -6.17 4.01
C VAL A 94 8.19 -7.45 4.81
N LEU A 95 7.49 -8.44 4.26
CA LEU A 95 7.34 -9.75 4.91
C LEU A 95 8.67 -10.46 5.09
N GLY A 96 9.58 -10.38 4.13
CA GLY A 96 10.95 -10.87 4.24
C GLY A 96 11.73 -10.19 5.36
N LEU A 97 11.60 -8.86 5.49
CA LEU A 97 12.19 -8.10 6.59
C LEU A 97 11.60 -8.51 7.96
N ILE A 98 10.29 -8.68 8.05
CA ILE A 98 9.62 -9.17 9.27
C ILE A 98 10.14 -10.56 9.65
N LEU A 99 10.24 -11.48 8.68
CA LEU A 99 10.76 -12.83 8.92
C LEU A 99 12.20 -12.81 9.44
N PHE A 100 13.06 -11.99 8.83
CA PHE A 100 14.44 -11.79 9.28
C PHE A 100 14.49 -11.23 10.70
N ALA A 101 13.67 -10.22 11.00
CA ALA A 101 13.61 -9.59 12.33
C ALA A 101 13.13 -10.57 13.42
N VAL A 102 12.11 -11.37 13.12
CA VAL A 102 11.61 -12.42 14.02
C VAL A 102 12.69 -13.49 14.27
N ALA A 103 13.37 -13.95 13.21
CA ALA A 103 14.45 -14.94 13.36
C ALA A 103 15.61 -14.37 14.18
N SER A 104 16.02 -13.13 13.95
CA SER A 104 17.07 -12.43 14.71
C SER A 104 16.69 -12.29 16.18
N ALA A 105 15.46 -11.85 16.46
CA ALA A 105 14.96 -11.73 17.84
C ALA A 105 14.89 -13.08 18.57
N ALA A 106 14.43 -14.14 17.87
CA ALA A 106 14.37 -15.48 18.41
C ALA A 106 15.78 -16.03 18.73
N MET A 107 16.76 -15.81 17.85
CA MET A 107 18.15 -16.19 18.10
C MET A 107 18.76 -15.44 19.30
N ALA A 108 18.52 -14.15 19.43
CA ALA A 108 18.99 -13.36 20.57
C ALA A 108 18.37 -13.83 21.90
N ILE A 109 17.06 -14.12 21.91
CA ILE A 109 16.38 -14.69 23.08
C ILE A 109 16.96 -16.07 23.43
N HIS A 110 17.17 -16.93 22.43
CA HIS A 110 17.76 -18.25 22.64
C HIS A 110 19.18 -18.18 23.22
N ALA A 111 20.03 -17.30 22.66
CA ALA A 111 21.40 -17.08 23.16
C ALA A 111 21.41 -16.64 24.62
N TYR A 112 20.50 -15.74 25.00
CA TYR A 112 20.35 -15.31 26.39
C TYR A 112 19.90 -16.46 27.30
N LEU A 113 18.89 -17.23 26.90
CA LEU A 113 18.35 -18.32 27.75
C LEU A 113 19.31 -19.49 27.92
N VAL A 114 20.13 -19.78 26.91
CA VAL A 114 21.05 -20.95 26.93
C VAL A 114 22.46 -20.58 27.44
N HIS A 115 22.97 -19.42 27.02
CA HIS A 115 24.35 -19.02 27.27
C HIS A 115 24.47 -17.81 28.22
N GLY A 116 23.36 -17.17 28.59
CA GLY A 116 23.37 -15.91 29.34
C GLY A 116 23.94 -14.71 28.57
N GLU A 117 24.12 -14.87 27.25
CA GLU A 117 24.66 -13.82 26.41
C GLU A 117 23.56 -12.83 26.05
N ALA A 118 23.74 -11.56 26.43
CA ALA A 118 22.84 -10.49 26.05
C ALA A 118 23.60 -9.38 25.32
N THR A 119 23.00 -8.82 24.29
CA THR A 119 23.54 -7.64 23.61
C THR A 119 23.33 -6.42 24.50
N GLU A 120 24.41 -5.74 24.87
CA GLU A 120 24.32 -4.50 25.63
C GLU A 120 23.71 -3.41 24.76
N LEU A 121 22.55 -2.90 25.17
CA LEU A 121 21.86 -1.79 24.52
C LEU A 121 22.46 -0.46 24.98
N ASN A 122 22.94 0.33 24.03
CA ASN A 122 23.24 1.74 24.27
C ASN A 122 21.99 2.58 24.02
N ILE A 123 21.31 2.94 25.11
CA ILE A 123 20.01 3.61 25.02
C ILE A 123 20.10 5.07 24.49
N TYR A 124 21.25 5.74 24.65
CA TYR A 124 21.37 7.15 24.27
C TYR A 124 21.17 7.42 22.78
N PRO A 125 21.82 6.70 21.82
CA PRO A 125 21.55 6.87 20.41
C PRO A 125 20.09 6.58 20.04
N ALA A 126 19.46 5.59 20.69
CA ALA A 126 18.06 5.25 20.48
C ALA A 126 17.13 6.40 20.92
N ILE A 127 17.35 7.00 22.09
CA ILE A 127 16.55 8.15 22.56
C ILE A 127 16.69 9.34 21.60
N VAL A 128 17.91 9.68 21.19
CA VAL A 128 18.17 10.77 20.23
C VAL A 128 17.43 10.50 18.92
N TYR A 129 17.50 9.27 18.44
CA TYR A 129 16.76 8.83 17.24
C TYR A 129 15.26 9.01 17.40
N PHE A 130 14.65 8.51 18.49
CA PHE A 130 13.21 8.60 18.70
C PHE A 130 12.71 10.05 18.75
N ILE A 131 13.46 10.94 19.41
CA ILE A 131 13.13 12.37 19.43
C ILE A 131 13.23 12.96 18.02
N PHE A 132 14.29 12.63 17.28
CA PHE A 132 14.52 13.12 15.93
C PHE A 132 13.39 12.66 14.98
N ILE A 133 13.01 11.38 15.01
CA ILE A 133 11.91 10.86 14.19
C ILE A 133 10.57 11.47 14.58
N ALA A 134 10.28 11.62 15.87
CA ALA A 134 9.04 12.27 16.30
C ALA A 134 8.91 13.70 15.73
N VAL A 135 10.00 14.46 15.71
CA VAL A 135 10.04 15.80 15.11
C VAL A 135 9.80 15.74 13.60
N ILE A 136 10.44 14.80 12.89
CA ILE A 136 10.24 14.63 11.44
C ILE A 136 8.81 14.22 11.13
N CYS A 137 8.26 13.22 11.81
CA CYS A 137 6.89 12.77 11.61
C CYS A 137 5.88 13.90 11.86
N LEU A 138 6.07 14.69 12.92
CA LEU A 138 5.24 15.83 13.22
C LEU A 138 5.33 16.91 12.12
N ALA A 139 6.54 17.20 11.63
CA ALA A 139 6.76 18.15 10.55
C ALA A 139 6.12 17.68 9.23
N LEU A 140 6.29 16.41 8.87
CA LEU A 140 5.66 15.80 7.71
C LEU A 140 4.13 15.86 7.80
N TRP A 141 3.58 15.44 8.93
CA TRP A 141 2.15 15.55 9.19
C TRP A 141 1.65 16.99 9.04
N ALA A 142 2.32 17.96 9.64
CA ALA A 142 1.92 19.36 9.57
C ALA A 142 1.95 19.91 8.13
N VAL A 143 2.98 19.58 7.35
CA VAL A 143 3.10 19.98 5.93
C VAL A 143 2.00 19.34 5.09
N HIS A 144 1.79 18.02 5.20
CA HIS A 144 0.78 17.29 4.42
C HIS A 144 -0.64 17.72 4.81
N TYR A 145 -0.93 17.86 6.10
CA TYR A 145 -2.22 18.32 6.61
C TYR A 145 -2.54 19.75 6.17
N ARG A 146 -1.57 20.68 6.29
CA ARG A 146 -1.71 22.05 5.82
C ARG A 146 -2.00 22.11 4.31
N ASN A 147 -1.24 21.36 3.50
CA ASN A 147 -1.46 21.30 2.06
C ASN A 147 -2.83 20.69 1.73
N TRP A 148 -3.28 19.69 2.46
CA TRP A 148 -4.61 19.11 2.31
C TRP A 148 -5.74 20.12 2.61
N VAL A 149 -5.61 20.89 3.68
CA VAL A 149 -6.58 21.95 4.01
C VAL A 149 -6.60 23.05 2.93
N ILE A 150 -5.43 23.50 2.47
CA ILE A 150 -5.31 24.54 1.43
C ILE A 150 -5.90 24.09 0.09
N THR A 151 -5.83 22.78 -0.25
CA THR A 151 -6.47 22.22 -1.45
C THR A 151 -7.97 21.96 -1.29
N GLY A 152 -8.59 22.51 -0.24
CA GLY A 152 -10.03 22.39 0.04
C GLY A 152 -10.43 20.98 0.46
N ARG A 153 -9.51 20.19 1.03
CA ARG A 153 -9.69 18.79 1.48
C ARG A 153 -10.09 17.83 0.37
N ARG A 154 -9.77 18.15 -0.89
CA ARG A 154 -10.15 17.35 -2.07
C ARG A 154 -9.10 16.34 -2.50
N SER A 155 -7.85 16.48 -2.02
CA SER A 155 -6.76 15.58 -2.38
C SER A 155 -6.68 14.40 -1.42
N ASP A 156 -7.03 13.22 -1.91
CA ASP A 156 -6.86 11.97 -1.16
C ASP A 156 -5.38 11.61 -0.96
N ILE A 157 -4.50 11.99 -1.89
CA ILE A 157 -3.05 11.78 -1.78
C ILE A 157 -2.52 12.50 -0.54
N LEU A 158 -2.79 13.81 -0.39
CA LEU A 158 -2.33 14.59 0.76
C LEU A 158 -2.90 14.08 2.08
N ARG A 159 -4.16 13.61 2.07
CA ARG A 159 -4.79 12.98 3.23
C ARG A 159 -4.11 11.68 3.63
N LEU A 160 -3.75 10.85 2.65
CA LEU A 160 -3.07 9.58 2.89
C LEU A 160 -1.64 9.79 3.41
N GLU A 161 -0.88 10.73 2.83
CA GLU A 161 0.45 11.09 3.31
C GLU A 161 0.42 11.62 4.75
N ALA A 162 -0.55 12.49 5.09
CA ALA A 162 -0.71 12.96 6.47
C ALA A 162 -1.01 11.81 7.45
N LYS A 163 -1.85 10.83 7.04
CA LYS A 163 -2.13 9.64 7.85
C LYS A 163 -0.92 8.73 7.99
N ALA A 164 -0.14 8.55 6.92
CA ALA A 164 1.08 7.75 6.94
C ALA A 164 2.09 8.33 7.94
N ALA A 165 2.32 9.65 7.92
CA ALA A 165 3.23 10.30 8.87
C ALA A 165 2.79 10.13 10.33
N VAL A 166 1.47 10.16 10.62
CA VAL A 166 0.95 9.85 11.97
C VAL A 166 1.19 8.39 12.34
N PHE A 167 0.96 7.48 11.41
CA PHE A 167 1.13 6.05 11.65
C PHE A 167 2.59 5.69 11.92
N ASP A 168 3.52 6.23 11.14
CA ASP A 168 4.95 6.07 11.34
C ASP A 168 5.38 6.61 12.72
N GLY A 169 4.91 7.81 13.08
CA GLY A 169 5.16 8.39 14.40
C GLY A 169 4.59 7.56 15.56
N LEU A 170 3.43 6.92 15.37
CA LEU A 170 2.85 6.01 16.36
C LEU A 170 3.67 4.72 16.52
N LEU A 171 4.10 4.11 15.43
CA LEU A 171 4.94 2.90 15.46
C LEU A 171 6.27 3.17 16.18
N THR A 172 6.95 4.25 15.78
CA THR A 172 8.19 4.70 16.44
C THR A 172 7.94 5.02 17.92
N GLY A 173 6.80 5.63 18.26
CA GLY A 173 6.38 5.90 19.63
C GLY A 173 6.20 4.64 20.47
N VAL A 174 5.61 3.58 19.90
CA VAL A 174 5.48 2.26 20.58
C VAL A 174 6.85 1.63 20.80
N ALA A 175 7.74 1.68 19.78
CA ALA A 175 9.12 1.19 19.93
C ALA A 175 9.87 1.96 21.02
N ALA A 176 9.77 3.28 21.04
CA ALA A 176 10.37 4.15 22.04
C ALA A 176 9.86 3.83 23.46
N ALA A 177 8.54 3.75 23.62
CA ALA A 177 7.92 3.42 24.90
C ALA A 177 8.34 2.04 25.41
N GLY A 178 8.44 1.05 24.51
CA GLY A 178 8.92 -0.30 24.84
C GLY A 178 10.36 -0.29 25.31
N LEU A 179 11.30 0.26 24.53
CA LEU A 179 12.73 0.27 24.84
C LEU A 179 13.05 1.12 26.08
N ILE A 180 12.48 2.34 26.15
CA ILE A 180 12.69 3.23 27.30
C ILE A 180 12.06 2.64 28.57
N GLY A 181 10.84 2.07 28.45
CA GLY A 181 10.15 1.43 29.58
C GLY A 181 10.95 0.25 30.14
N ILE A 182 11.48 -0.62 29.28
CA ILE A 182 12.32 -1.74 29.72
C ILE A 182 13.62 -1.23 30.36
N HIS A 183 14.24 -0.19 29.79
CA HIS A 183 15.46 0.39 30.35
C HIS A 183 15.23 1.02 31.73
N LEU A 184 14.13 1.75 31.93
CA LEU A 184 13.81 2.40 33.20
C LEU A 184 13.46 1.38 34.33
N LEU A 185 12.85 0.27 33.93
CA LEU A 185 12.38 -0.77 34.86
C LEU A 185 13.37 -1.95 35.02
N ARG A 186 14.56 -1.85 34.41
CA ARG A 186 15.57 -2.92 34.39
C ARG A 186 16.05 -3.37 35.76
N ASP A 187 16.07 -2.47 36.73
CA ASP A 187 16.52 -2.77 38.10
C ASP A 187 15.35 -3.19 39.02
N GLY A 188 14.14 -3.39 38.45
CA GLY A 188 12.92 -3.73 39.20
C GLY A 188 12.19 -4.93 38.60
N ALA A 189 10.89 -4.78 38.39
CA ALA A 189 10.00 -5.85 37.92
C ALA A 189 10.38 -6.46 36.54
N LEU A 190 11.08 -5.72 35.70
CA LEU A 190 11.50 -6.16 34.36
C LEU A 190 12.96 -6.65 34.31
N ALA A 191 13.66 -6.74 35.47
CA ALA A 191 15.06 -7.20 35.51
C ALA A 191 15.32 -8.51 34.72
N PRO A 192 14.46 -9.56 34.80
CA PRO A 192 14.70 -10.83 34.10
C PRO A 192 14.60 -10.74 32.60
N ILE A 193 13.84 -9.76 32.07
CA ILE A 193 13.56 -9.61 30.62
C ILE A 193 14.28 -8.41 30.01
N ALA A 194 14.88 -7.54 30.84
CA ALA A 194 15.60 -6.37 30.34
C ALA A 194 16.70 -6.70 29.31
N PRO A 195 17.50 -7.79 29.48
CA PRO A 195 18.53 -8.16 28.52
C PRO A 195 18.00 -8.55 27.11
N ILE A 196 16.75 -9.02 27.02
CA ILE A 196 16.10 -9.40 25.76
C ILE A 196 14.99 -8.41 25.35
N GLY A 197 14.95 -7.25 26.00
CA GLY A 197 13.90 -6.27 25.84
C GLY A 197 13.76 -5.75 24.40
N ASP A 198 14.86 -5.49 23.72
CA ASP A 198 14.87 -5.11 22.29
C ASP A 198 14.21 -6.18 21.42
N SER A 199 14.56 -7.44 21.62
CA SER A 199 13.97 -8.57 20.91
C SER A 199 12.46 -8.70 21.15
N ILE A 200 11.99 -8.44 22.37
CA ILE A 200 10.56 -8.44 22.69
C ILE A 200 9.84 -7.32 21.93
N VAL A 201 10.39 -6.11 21.90
CA VAL A 201 9.83 -4.98 21.16
C VAL A 201 9.75 -5.31 19.67
N VAL A 202 10.80 -5.88 19.08
CA VAL A 202 10.82 -6.36 17.69
C VAL A 202 9.69 -7.35 17.42
N LEU A 203 9.51 -8.37 18.28
CA LEU A 203 8.44 -9.36 18.10
C LEU A 203 7.05 -8.74 18.16
N VAL A 204 6.82 -7.80 19.07
CA VAL A 204 5.55 -7.08 19.20
C VAL A 204 5.26 -6.26 17.93
N LEU A 205 6.25 -5.51 17.42
CA LEU A 205 6.11 -4.73 16.18
C LEU A 205 5.86 -5.63 14.97
N CYS A 206 6.58 -6.73 14.85
CA CYS A 206 6.39 -7.71 13.78
C CYS A 206 5.00 -8.35 13.83
N LEU A 207 4.52 -8.73 15.01
CA LEU A 207 3.20 -9.32 15.19
C LEU A 207 2.07 -8.32 14.81
N ALA A 208 2.25 -7.06 15.17
CA ALA A 208 1.29 -6.01 14.80
C ALA A 208 1.25 -5.75 13.29
N GLY A 209 2.39 -5.84 12.59
CA GLY A 209 2.51 -5.53 11.18
C GLY A 209 2.21 -6.70 10.23
N VAL A 210 2.53 -7.95 10.61
CA VAL A 210 2.52 -9.10 9.71
C VAL A 210 1.17 -9.32 9.01
N LYS A 211 0.06 -9.18 9.73
CA LYS A 211 -1.29 -9.38 9.18
C LYS A 211 -1.60 -8.38 8.06
N HIS A 212 -1.18 -7.12 8.22
CA HIS A 212 -1.41 -6.07 7.23
C HIS A 212 -0.67 -6.39 5.92
N PHE A 213 0.65 -6.63 6.00
CA PHE A 213 1.48 -6.91 4.83
C PHE A 213 1.16 -8.26 4.17
N TRP A 214 0.74 -9.27 4.95
CA TRP A 214 0.24 -10.53 4.42
C TRP A 214 -1.03 -10.32 3.59
N THR A 215 -1.96 -9.51 4.09
CA THR A 215 -3.19 -9.19 3.36
C THR A 215 -2.88 -8.45 2.06
N ASP A 216 -1.98 -7.46 2.10
CA ASP A 216 -1.57 -6.70 0.91
C ASP A 216 -0.89 -7.61 -0.13
N PHE A 217 -0.02 -8.53 0.32
CA PHE A 217 0.63 -9.52 -0.54
C PHE A 217 -0.39 -10.44 -1.22
N MET A 218 -1.31 -11.01 -0.44
CA MET A 218 -2.34 -11.92 -0.98
C MET A 218 -3.29 -11.21 -1.94
N LEU A 219 -3.68 -9.97 -1.66
CA LEU A 219 -4.51 -9.18 -2.56
C LEU A 219 -3.77 -8.89 -3.88
N GLY A 220 -2.52 -8.43 -3.80
CA GLY A 220 -1.72 -8.15 -4.99
C GLY A 220 -1.45 -9.41 -5.81
N LEU A 221 -1.14 -10.52 -5.15
CA LEU A 221 -0.95 -11.82 -5.82
C LEU A 221 -2.25 -12.28 -6.51
N GLY A 222 -3.40 -12.11 -5.85
CA GLY A 222 -4.71 -12.40 -6.43
C GLY A 222 -5.00 -11.55 -7.68
N GLU A 223 -4.71 -10.24 -7.63
CA GLU A 223 -4.85 -9.36 -8.79
C GLU A 223 -3.98 -9.80 -9.99
N LEU A 224 -2.74 -10.21 -9.71
CA LEU A 224 -1.82 -10.71 -10.75
C LEU A 224 -2.25 -12.08 -11.30
N ALA A 225 -2.85 -12.91 -10.46
CA ALA A 225 -3.41 -14.21 -10.86
C ALA A 225 -4.76 -14.10 -11.57
N GLY A 226 -5.29 -12.89 -11.79
CA GLY A 226 -6.59 -12.69 -12.44
C GLY A 226 -7.79 -13.00 -11.55
N ALA A 227 -7.63 -12.94 -10.24
CA ALA A 227 -8.75 -13.14 -9.32
C ALA A 227 -9.83 -12.07 -9.52
N THR A 228 -11.07 -12.45 -9.25
CA THR A 228 -12.21 -11.54 -9.34
C THR A 228 -12.12 -10.41 -8.32
N ALA A 229 -12.66 -9.23 -8.68
CA ALA A 229 -12.76 -8.09 -7.78
C ALA A 229 -13.63 -8.40 -6.56
N ARG A 230 -13.57 -7.54 -5.54
CA ARG A 230 -14.39 -7.70 -4.32
C ARG A 230 -15.89 -7.78 -4.65
N PRO A 231 -16.68 -8.58 -3.92
CA PRO A 231 -18.10 -8.78 -4.18
C PRO A 231 -18.90 -7.47 -4.32
N GLU A 232 -18.60 -6.46 -3.50
CA GLU A 232 -19.28 -5.16 -3.55
C GLU A 232 -19.03 -4.44 -4.88
N THR A 233 -17.81 -4.56 -5.42
CA THR A 233 -17.41 -3.98 -6.71
C THR A 233 -18.15 -4.68 -7.85
N ILE A 234 -18.21 -6.02 -7.81
CA ILE A 234 -18.94 -6.83 -8.80
C ILE A 234 -20.43 -6.46 -8.81
N VAL A 235 -21.06 -6.32 -7.63
CA VAL A 235 -22.47 -5.93 -7.50
C VAL A 235 -22.73 -4.54 -8.09
N ARG A 236 -21.86 -3.57 -7.81
CA ARG A 236 -21.97 -2.20 -8.37
C ARG A 236 -21.86 -2.21 -9.89
N ALA A 237 -20.83 -2.86 -10.42
CA ALA A 237 -20.63 -3.00 -11.85
C ALA A 237 -21.81 -3.71 -12.53
N ARG A 238 -22.25 -4.83 -11.99
CA ARG A 238 -23.39 -5.60 -12.52
C ARG A 238 -24.70 -4.79 -12.54
N ARG A 239 -24.90 -3.92 -11.53
CA ARG A 239 -26.07 -3.03 -11.48
C ARG A 239 -26.03 -2.00 -12.61
N ALA A 240 -24.87 -1.40 -12.88
CA ALA A 240 -24.67 -0.45 -13.96
C ALA A 240 -24.86 -1.13 -15.34
N ALA A 241 -24.29 -2.34 -15.54
CA ALA A 241 -24.48 -3.12 -16.75
C ALA A 241 -25.95 -3.45 -17.03
N ARG A 242 -26.70 -3.88 -16.00
CA ARG A 242 -28.11 -4.22 -16.15
C ARG A 242 -28.96 -3.07 -16.69
N ALA A 243 -28.66 -1.83 -16.33
CA ALA A 243 -29.38 -0.67 -16.83
C ALA A 243 -29.26 -0.54 -18.36
N VAL A 244 -28.06 -0.82 -18.92
CA VAL A 244 -27.80 -0.83 -20.36
C VAL A 244 -28.42 -2.05 -21.03
N LEU A 245 -28.19 -3.25 -20.47
CA LEU A 245 -28.60 -4.52 -21.08
C LEU A 245 -30.12 -4.73 -21.11
N ARG A 246 -30.88 -4.12 -20.18
CA ARG A 246 -32.35 -4.16 -20.20
C ARG A 246 -32.98 -3.53 -21.45
N SER A 247 -32.27 -2.61 -22.10
CA SER A 247 -32.72 -1.97 -23.33
C SER A 247 -32.33 -2.73 -24.61
N MET A 248 -31.68 -3.89 -24.47
CA MET A 248 -31.17 -4.71 -25.56
C MET A 248 -31.95 -6.04 -25.67
N PRO A 249 -32.11 -6.60 -26.88
CA PRO A 249 -32.94 -7.82 -27.09
C PRO A 249 -32.28 -9.12 -26.61
N GLY A 250 -31.06 -9.09 -26.12
CA GLY A 250 -30.28 -10.27 -25.74
C GLY A 250 -30.36 -10.66 -24.27
N ARG A 251 -29.56 -11.67 -23.90
CA ARG A 251 -29.43 -12.20 -22.54
C ARG A 251 -28.01 -12.04 -22.02
N LEU A 252 -27.88 -11.60 -20.76
CA LEU A 252 -26.63 -11.66 -20.01
C LEU A 252 -26.41 -13.10 -19.55
N GLN A 253 -25.35 -13.75 -20.07
CA GLN A 253 -25.00 -15.12 -19.70
C GLN A 253 -24.10 -15.15 -18.46
N ASP A 254 -23.04 -14.35 -18.46
CA ASP A 254 -22.13 -14.23 -17.32
C ASP A 254 -21.53 -12.83 -17.24
N PHE A 255 -20.96 -12.49 -16.08
CA PHE A 255 -20.42 -11.18 -15.78
C PHE A 255 -19.25 -11.29 -14.83
N THR A 256 -18.05 -11.02 -15.34
CA THR A 256 -16.81 -11.12 -14.56
C THR A 256 -16.18 -9.74 -14.43
N VAL A 257 -15.68 -9.42 -13.25
CA VAL A 257 -14.92 -8.20 -12.95
C VAL A 257 -13.57 -8.60 -12.39
N MET A 258 -12.51 -8.28 -13.09
CA MET A 258 -11.14 -8.45 -12.63
C MET A 258 -10.56 -7.08 -12.28
N LYS A 259 -9.85 -7.01 -11.16
CA LYS A 259 -9.12 -5.80 -10.76
C LYS A 259 -7.64 -6.01 -11.03
N THR A 260 -7.00 -5.02 -11.65
CA THR A 260 -5.56 -5.00 -11.88
C THR A 260 -5.05 -3.60 -11.59
N GLY A 261 -4.36 -3.43 -10.47
CA GLY A 261 -3.97 -2.12 -9.97
C GLY A 261 -5.18 -1.22 -9.77
N ARG A 262 -5.18 -0.04 -10.39
CA ARG A 262 -6.32 0.89 -10.34
C ARG A 262 -7.32 0.72 -11.49
N SER A 263 -7.14 -0.27 -12.36
CA SER A 263 -8.05 -0.55 -13.47
C SER A 263 -8.92 -1.77 -13.20
N TYR A 264 -10.10 -1.79 -13.83
CA TYR A 264 -11.02 -2.91 -13.78
C TYR A 264 -11.31 -3.39 -15.20
N LEU A 265 -11.07 -4.67 -15.47
CA LEU A 265 -11.51 -5.33 -16.71
C LEU A 265 -12.84 -6.03 -16.43
N ILE A 266 -13.87 -5.65 -17.18
CA ILE A 266 -15.22 -6.15 -17.01
C ILE A 266 -15.60 -6.94 -18.25
N CYS A 267 -15.66 -8.26 -18.13
CA CYS A 267 -16.09 -9.14 -19.22
C CYS A 267 -17.59 -9.39 -19.09
N VAL A 268 -18.34 -8.99 -20.13
CA VAL A 268 -19.78 -9.14 -20.23
C VAL A 268 -20.09 -10.22 -21.26
N TYR A 269 -20.44 -11.41 -20.81
CA TYR A 269 -20.82 -12.53 -21.67
C TYR A 269 -22.27 -12.34 -22.08
N TYR A 270 -22.51 -12.09 -23.36
CA TYR A 270 -23.80 -11.65 -23.86
C TYR A 270 -24.27 -12.54 -25.02
N ASN A 271 -25.48 -13.07 -24.92
CA ASN A 271 -26.15 -13.76 -26.03
C ASN A 271 -27.13 -12.78 -26.70
N PRO A 272 -26.89 -12.36 -27.94
CA PRO A 272 -27.76 -11.42 -28.63
C PRO A 272 -29.05 -12.01 -29.11
N LEU A 273 -29.24 -13.35 -29.11
CA LEU A 273 -30.37 -14.12 -29.58
C LEU A 273 -30.64 -13.97 -31.10
N ALA A 274 -29.88 -13.14 -31.81
CA ALA A 274 -29.92 -12.94 -33.25
C ALA A 274 -28.50 -12.59 -33.74
N PRO A 275 -28.21 -12.75 -35.07
CA PRO A 275 -26.94 -12.29 -35.62
C PRO A 275 -26.74 -10.80 -35.38
N VAL A 276 -25.53 -10.41 -34.94
CA VAL A 276 -25.15 -9.01 -34.70
C VAL A 276 -23.93 -8.64 -35.52
N SER A 277 -23.85 -7.40 -35.97
CA SER A 277 -22.71 -6.83 -36.64
C SER A 277 -21.63 -6.38 -35.65
N ALA A 278 -20.38 -6.25 -36.09
CA ALA A 278 -19.30 -5.68 -35.28
C ALA A 278 -19.64 -4.27 -34.79
N ALA A 279 -20.29 -3.45 -35.60
CA ALA A 279 -20.69 -2.10 -35.20
C ALA A 279 -21.71 -2.07 -34.06
N GLU A 280 -22.62 -3.05 -33.97
CA GLU A 280 -23.56 -3.18 -32.85
C GLU A 280 -22.87 -3.62 -31.57
N VAL A 281 -21.85 -4.50 -31.68
CA VAL A 281 -21.03 -4.91 -30.53
C VAL A 281 -20.20 -3.73 -30.00
N ASP A 282 -19.60 -2.95 -30.90
CA ASP A 282 -18.84 -1.75 -30.53
C ASP A 282 -19.74 -0.71 -29.85
N ALA A 283 -20.93 -0.46 -30.39
CA ALA A 283 -21.90 0.45 -29.76
C ALA A 283 -22.38 -0.01 -28.40
N LEU A 284 -22.57 -1.32 -28.19
CA LEU A 284 -22.87 -1.90 -26.89
C LEU A 284 -21.71 -1.72 -25.90
N THR A 285 -20.49 -1.98 -26.36
CA THR A 285 -19.27 -1.80 -25.57
C THR A 285 -19.10 -0.35 -25.11
N GLU A 286 -19.31 0.63 -26.00
CA GLU A 286 -19.27 2.05 -25.66
C GLU A 286 -20.34 2.44 -24.61
N ARG A 287 -21.57 1.96 -24.78
CA ARG A 287 -22.66 2.20 -23.81
C ARG A 287 -22.35 1.61 -22.45
N LEU A 288 -21.79 0.40 -22.39
CA LEU A 288 -21.35 -0.22 -21.15
C LEU A 288 -20.22 0.58 -20.49
N ASN A 289 -19.21 0.99 -21.27
CA ASN A 289 -18.13 1.84 -20.78
C ASN A 289 -18.63 3.17 -20.21
N ALA A 290 -19.56 3.83 -20.91
CA ALA A 290 -20.18 5.06 -20.44
C ALA A 290 -20.94 4.88 -19.11
N ALA A 291 -21.61 3.73 -18.93
CA ALA A 291 -22.33 3.41 -17.70
C ALA A 291 -21.38 3.00 -16.54
N MET A 292 -20.21 2.44 -16.83
CA MET A 292 -19.25 1.99 -15.84
C MET A 292 -18.37 3.13 -15.29
N ARG A 293 -17.94 4.07 -16.13
CA ARG A 293 -17.04 5.18 -15.76
C ARG A 293 -17.46 5.96 -14.50
N PRO A 294 -18.75 6.32 -14.28
CA PRO A 294 -19.15 7.04 -13.07
C PRO A 294 -19.21 6.14 -11.82
N VAL A 295 -19.18 4.81 -11.96
CA VAL A 295 -19.33 3.83 -10.88
C VAL A 295 -17.98 3.27 -10.44
N LEU A 296 -17.09 3.02 -11.39
CA LEU A 296 -15.75 2.44 -11.20
C LEU A 296 -14.76 3.23 -12.06
N ASP A 297 -13.88 3.97 -11.42
CA ASP A 297 -12.79 4.67 -12.09
C ASP A 297 -11.82 3.64 -12.70
N GLY A 298 -11.36 3.92 -13.95
CA GLY A 298 -10.48 2.99 -14.69
C GLY A 298 -11.15 1.70 -15.15
N ALA A 299 -12.51 1.64 -15.20
CA ALA A 299 -13.22 0.49 -15.72
C ALA A 299 -13.24 0.47 -17.25
N GLU A 300 -12.95 -0.71 -17.81
CA GLU A 300 -13.06 -1.02 -19.23
C GLU A 300 -13.92 -2.28 -19.39
N ALA A 301 -15.01 -2.14 -20.15
CA ALA A 301 -15.91 -3.24 -20.44
C ALA A 301 -15.55 -3.86 -21.80
N MET A 302 -15.57 -5.19 -21.84
CA MET A 302 -15.40 -6.01 -23.02
C MET A 302 -16.62 -6.88 -23.20
N VAL A 303 -17.27 -6.83 -24.36
CA VAL A 303 -18.39 -7.69 -24.69
C VAL A 303 -17.87 -8.95 -25.37
N ILE A 304 -18.25 -10.10 -24.82
CA ILE A 304 -17.94 -11.42 -25.36
C ILE A 304 -19.26 -12.08 -25.75
N LEU A 305 -19.40 -12.37 -27.05
CA LEU A 305 -20.59 -13.06 -27.52
C LEU A 305 -20.52 -14.53 -27.15
N SER A 306 -21.54 -15.04 -26.46
CA SER A 306 -21.61 -16.42 -26.00
C SER A 306 -23.07 -16.88 -25.85
N GLU A 307 -23.37 -18.07 -26.33
CA GLU A 307 -24.67 -18.72 -26.11
C GLU A 307 -24.75 -19.43 -24.76
N GLN A 308 -23.60 -19.82 -24.21
CA GLN A 308 -23.50 -20.59 -22.98
C GLN A 308 -23.06 -19.71 -21.81
N ALA A 309 -23.63 -19.97 -20.63
CA ALA A 309 -23.06 -19.49 -19.36
C ALA A 309 -21.73 -20.23 -19.13
N ARG A 310 -20.75 -19.58 -18.47
CA ARG A 310 -19.57 -20.28 -18.01
C ARG A 310 -19.96 -21.17 -16.85
N ASP A 311 -19.64 -22.44 -16.96
CA ASP A 311 -19.75 -23.36 -15.83
C ASP A 311 -18.75 -22.90 -14.78
N GLY A 312 -19.29 -22.44 -13.61
CA GLY A 312 -18.55 -21.95 -12.46
C GLY A 312 -18.12 -23.06 -11.51
#